data_c405ae46ccc9e79520eebb6df2872f98
#
_entry.id   c405ae46ccc9e79520eebb6df2872f98
#
_cell.length_a   1.000
_cell.length_b   1.000
_cell.length_c   1.000
_cell.angle_alpha   90.00
_cell.angle_beta   90.00
_cell.angle_gamma   90.00
#
_symmetry.space_group_name_H-M   'P 1'
#
loop_
_entity.id
_entity.type
_entity.pdbx_description
1 polymer ?
#
loop_
_entity_poly.entity_id
_entity_poly.type
_entity_poly.pdbx_seq_one_letter_code
_entity_poly.pdbx_strand_id
1 'polypeptide(L)'
;RALSRLSGVDEHGLVVYLGRNADIVGVRKVFRGHYLNPRVDPPIHGLAQLVAILRPGSPSYLSLESVLHEVDWISQIPNRMTFVTTGRSALYQTPLGIIEFNRVSGDKFSESRLSQTRFDPIRQIRVATPELALADLTAIGRNLDLVRPEAERNYDYLLEERHP
;
A
#
# COMPACT_ATOMS: atom_id res chain seq x y z
N ARG A 1 10.39 11.76 -15.79
CA ARG A 1 9.94 12.09 -17.17
C ARG A 1 9.35 13.50 -17.28
N ALA A 2 8.40 13.89 -16.42
CA ALA A 2 7.81 15.24 -16.50
C ALA A 2 8.87 16.35 -16.27
N LEU A 3 9.68 16.24 -15.22
CA LEU A 3 10.73 17.22 -14.91
C LEU A 3 11.82 17.27 -16.00
N SER A 4 12.19 16.16 -16.61
CA SER A 4 13.15 16.11 -17.71
C SER A 4 12.65 16.89 -18.91
N ARG A 5 11.37 16.73 -19.26
CA ARG A 5 10.75 17.51 -20.34
C ARG A 5 10.70 19.01 -20.08
N LEU A 6 10.49 19.43 -18.83
CA LEU A 6 10.43 20.84 -18.46
C LEU A 6 11.80 21.48 -18.34
N SER A 7 12.82 20.74 -17.90
CA SER A 7 14.17 21.25 -17.67
C SER A 7 15.11 21.16 -18.89
N GLY A 8 14.73 20.40 -19.91
CA GLY A 8 15.61 20.10 -21.05
C GLY A 8 16.80 19.19 -20.70
N VAL A 9 16.90 18.71 -19.46
CA VAL A 9 17.94 17.78 -19.00
C VAL A 9 17.47 16.35 -19.24
N ASP A 10 18.36 15.48 -19.68
CA ASP A 10 18.02 14.07 -19.87
C ASP A 10 17.60 13.40 -18.53
N GLU A 11 16.78 12.36 -18.62
CA GLU A 11 16.20 11.72 -17.44
C GLU A 11 17.27 11.12 -16.50
N HIS A 12 18.34 10.55 -17.09
CA HIS A 12 19.43 9.96 -16.30
C HIS A 12 20.23 11.03 -15.54
N GLY A 13 20.61 12.09 -16.21
CA GLY A 13 21.33 13.22 -15.61
C GLY A 13 20.53 13.88 -14.48
N LEU A 14 19.21 14.04 -14.70
CA LEU A 14 18.32 14.59 -13.67
C LEU A 14 18.21 13.68 -12.44
N VAL A 15 18.09 12.36 -12.61
CA VAL A 15 18.04 11.39 -11.50
C VAL A 15 19.35 11.41 -10.70
N VAL A 16 20.51 11.47 -11.39
CA VAL A 16 21.82 11.56 -10.75
C VAL A 16 21.96 12.89 -9.99
N TYR A 17 21.58 14.01 -10.62
CA TYR A 17 21.64 15.32 -10.00
C TYR A 17 20.78 15.40 -8.74
N LEU A 18 19.50 15.01 -8.83
CA LEU A 18 18.59 14.99 -7.68
C LEU A 18 19.05 14.02 -6.60
N GLY A 19 19.64 12.88 -7.00
CA GLY A 19 20.17 11.90 -6.05
C GLY A 19 21.30 12.46 -5.19
N ARG A 20 22.10 13.42 -5.73
CA ARG A 20 23.23 14.06 -5.03
C ARG A 20 22.86 15.36 -4.32
N ASN A 21 21.84 16.05 -4.80
CA ASN A 21 21.51 17.41 -4.39
C ASN A 21 20.07 17.56 -3.87
N ALA A 22 19.42 16.48 -3.45
CA ALA A 22 18.04 16.51 -3.01
C ALA A 22 17.79 17.55 -1.91
N ASP A 23 18.68 17.62 -0.93
CA ASP A 23 18.59 18.55 0.20
C ASP A 23 18.76 20.00 -0.24
N ILE A 24 19.67 20.26 -1.19
CA ILE A 24 19.92 21.62 -1.75
C ILE A 24 18.71 22.09 -2.57
N VAL A 25 18.12 21.18 -3.36
CA VAL A 25 16.92 21.46 -4.16
C VAL A 25 15.67 21.52 -3.29
N GLY A 26 15.74 20.98 -2.07
CA GLY A 26 14.63 20.96 -1.13
C GLY A 26 13.54 19.95 -1.50
N VAL A 27 13.92 18.82 -2.11
CA VAL A 27 13.00 17.71 -2.39
C VAL A 27 13.31 16.53 -1.49
N ARG A 28 12.29 15.73 -1.13
CA ARG A 28 12.45 14.52 -0.32
C ARG A 28 12.46 13.29 -1.22
N LYS A 29 13.51 12.49 -1.12
CA LYS A 29 13.58 11.23 -1.85
C LYS A 29 12.56 10.24 -1.26
N VAL A 30 11.71 9.69 -2.12
CA VAL A 30 10.76 8.61 -1.77
C VAL A 30 11.43 7.26 -2.00
N PHE A 31 11.92 7.02 -3.21
CA PHE A 31 12.78 5.89 -3.58
C PHE A 31 13.51 6.23 -4.88
N ARG A 32 14.24 5.27 -5.47
CA ARG A 32 15.09 5.54 -6.65
C ARG A 32 14.30 6.22 -7.79
N GLY A 33 14.72 7.44 -8.14
CA GLY A 33 14.12 8.23 -9.23
C GLY A 33 12.78 8.93 -8.90
N HIS A 34 12.28 8.80 -7.67
CA HIS A 34 11.03 9.41 -7.23
C HIS A 34 11.28 10.33 -6.04
N TYR A 35 10.77 11.54 -6.15
CA TYR A 35 10.96 12.61 -5.18
C TYR A 35 9.64 13.29 -4.88
N LEU A 36 9.46 13.68 -3.64
CA LEU A 36 8.35 14.48 -3.17
C LEU A 36 8.78 15.94 -3.10
N ASN A 37 7.93 16.84 -3.60
CA ASN A 37 8.10 18.27 -3.39
C ASN A 37 7.45 18.66 -2.04
N PRO A 38 8.21 19.01 -1.01
CA PRO A 38 7.65 19.33 0.30
C PRO A 38 6.92 20.67 0.36
N ARG A 39 6.97 21.47 -0.73
CA ARG A 39 6.24 22.74 -0.86
C ARG A 39 4.79 22.56 -1.33
N VAL A 40 4.41 21.34 -1.63
CA VAL A 40 3.06 20.96 -2.06
C VAL A 40 2.58 19.86 -1.16
N ASP A 41 1.38 20.01 -0.63
CA ASP A 41 0.77 18.95 0.19
C ASP A 41 0.63 17.67 -0.64
N PRO A 42 1.04 16.53 -0.10
CA PRO A 42 0.84 15.26 -0.78
C PRO A 42 -0.65 14.98 -0.94
N PRO A 43 -1.05 14.23 -1.98
CA PRO A 43 -2.42 13.76 -2.08
C PRO A 43 -2.85 13.02 -0.81
N ILE A 44 -4.11 13.16 -0.40
CA ILE A 44 -4.67 12.53 0.81
C ILE A 44 -4.33 11.03 0.87
N HIS A 45 -4.39 10.34 -0.27
CA HIS A 45 -4.05 8.92 -0.39
C HIS A 45 -2.68 8.67 -1.03
N GLY A 46 -1.75 9.63 -0.90
CA GLY A 46 -0.44 9.57 -1.54
C GLY A 46 0.36 8.32 -1.20
N LEU A 47 0.27 7.82 0.04
CA LEU A 47 0.94 6.58 0.45
C LEU A 47 0.42 5.37 -0.35
N ALA A 48 -0.90 5.23 -0.50
CA ALA A 48 -1.50 4.15 -1.30
C ALA A 48 -1.11 4.23 -2.77
N GLN A 49 -1.08 5.43 -3.34
CA GLN A 49 -0.70 5.65 -4.75
C GLN A 49 0.75 5.27 -5.06
N LEU A 50 1.63 5.26 -4.05
CA LEU A 50 3.01 4.77 -4.23
C LEU A 50 3.08 3.28 -4.58
N VAL A 51 2.08 2.48 -4.25
CA VAL A 51 2.07 1.02 -4.50
C VAL A 51 2.29 0.71 -5.98
N ALA A 52 1.56 1.37 -6.87
CA ALA A 52 1.69 1.18 -8.31
C ALA A 52 3.10 1.54 -8.83
N ILE A 53 3.74 2.50 -8.19
CA ILE A 53 5.09 2.97 -8.54
C ILE A 53 6.15 2.03 -7.96
N LEU A 54 5.96 1.56 -6.73
CA LEU A 54 6.89 0.66 -6.04
C LEU A 54 6.87 -0.76 -6.62
N ARG A 55 5.72 -1.18 -7.18
CA ARG A 55 5.47 -2.54 -7.67
C ARG A 55 4.82 -2.57 -9.06
N PRO A 56 5.44 -1.93 -10.07
CA PRO A 56 4.92 -2.00 -11.43
C PRO A 56 4.90 -3.46 -11.91
N GLY A 57 3.74 -3.93 -12.37
CA GLY A 57 3.58 -5.28 -12.92
C GLY A 57 3.49 -6.41 -11.90
N SER A 58 3.51 -6.14 -10.58
CA SER A 58 3.27 -7.16 -9.56
C SER A 58 1.89 -6.96 -8.95
N PRO A 59 0.91 -7.86 -9.20
CA PRO A 59 -0.39 -7.79 -8.55
C PRO A 59 -0.25 -7.72 -7.05
N SER A 60 -1.00 -6.79 -6.44
CA SER A 60 -1.03 -6.61 -4.98
C SER A 60 -2.37 -6.04 -4.54
N TYR A 61 -2.74 -6.32 -3.30
CA TYR A 61 -3.93 -5.76 -2.68
C TYR A 61 -3.66 -5.43 -1.20
N LEU A 62 -4.32 -4.40 -0.69
CA LEU A 62 -4.31 -4.04 0.72
C LEU A 62 -4.97 -5.17 1.52
N SER A 63 -4.35 -5.58 2.62
CA SER A 63 -4.79 -6.73 3.42
C SER A 63 -4.21 -6.66 4.83
N LEU A 64 -4.35 -7.77 5.56
CA LEU A 64 -3.73 -7.94 6.87
C LEU A 64 -4.23 -6.88 7.86
N GLU A 65 -3.34 -6.38 8.71
CA GLU A 65 -3.65 -5.42 9.76
C GLU A 65 -4.30 -4.13 9.22
N SER A 66 -3.92 -3.69 8.02
CA SER A 66 -4.48 -2.46 7.44
C SER A 66 -5.99 -2.58 7.20
N VAL A 67 -6.45 -3.69 6.63
CA VAL A 67 -7.89 -3.92 6.40
C VAL A 67 -8.63 -4.22 7.69
N LEU A 68 -8.05 -5.09 8.54
CA LEU A 68 -8.68 -5.47 9.81
C LEU A 68 -8.87 -4.29 10.75
N HIS A 69 -7.96 -3.30 10.68
CA HIS A 69 -8.12 -2.05 11.43
C HIS A 69 -9.25 -1.18 10.88
N GLU A 70 -9.39 -1.07 9.55
CA GLU A 70 -10.46 -0.28 8.91
C GLU A 70 -11.87 -0.75 9.32
N VAL A 71 -12.02 -2.04 9.66
CA VAL A 71 -13.29 -2.64 10.11
C VAL A 71 -13.33 -2.92 11.62
N ASP A 72 -12.38 -2.40 12.38
CA ASP A 72 -12.29 -2.56 13.84
C ASP A 72 -12.21 -4.04 14.32
N TRP A 73 -11.58 -4.91 13.49
CA TRP A 73 -11.34 -6.30 13.87
C TRP A 73 -10.03 -6.51 14.63
N ILE A 74 -9.17 -5.49 14.72
CA ILE A 74 -7.96 -5.50 15.54
C ILE A 74 -7.94 -4.31 16.49
N SER A 75 -7.29 -4.51 17.66
CA SER A 75 -7.27 -3.53 18.75
C SER A 75 -6.23 -2.42 18.58
N GLN A 76 -5.31 -2.54 17.63
CA GLN A 76 -4.21 -1.58 17.44
C GLN A 76 -4.27 -0.90 16.08
N ILE A 77 -3.85 0.37 16.05
CA ILE A 77 -3.67 1.14 14.82
C ILE A 77 -2.34 0.68 14.17
N PRO A 78 -2.37 0.14 12.94
CA PRO A 78 -1.15 -0.24 12.24
C PRO A 78 -0.28 0.99 11.93
N ASN A 79 1.01 0.90 12.18
CA ASN A 79 1.97 1.96 11.84
C ASN A 79 2.44 1.89 10.38
N ARG A 80 1.88 1.01 9.58
CA ARG A 80 2.24 0.76 8.19
C ARG A 80 1.04 0.30 7.38
N MET A 81 1.04 0.56 6.07
CA MET A 81 0.11 -0.07 5.13
C MET A 81 0.64 -1.45 4.72
N THR A 82 -0.16 -2.48 4.89
CA THR A 82 0.21 -3.88 4.64
C THR A 82 -0.46 -4.41 3.38
N PHE A 83 0.34 -4.96 2.48
CA PHE A 83 -0.10 -5.52 1.21
C PHE A 83 0.29 -6.99 1.07
N VAL A 84 -0.56 -7.75 0.39
CA VAL A 84 -0.24 -9.08 -0.13
C VAL A 84 0.09 -8.94 -1.61
N THR A 85 1.14 -9.65 -2.07
CA THR A 85 1.65 -9.55 -3.45
C THR A 85 2.24 -10.88 -3.94
N THR A 86 2.26 -11.07 -5.25
CA THR A 86 3.04 -12.13 -5.91
C THR A 86 4.53 -11.79 -6.01
N GLY A 87 4.88 -10.51 -5.90
CA GLY A 87 6.26 -10.04 -5.92
C GLY A 87 7.03 -10.41 -4.64
N ARG A 88 8.27 -9.96 -4.54
CA ARG A 88 9.11 -10.19 -3.34
C ARG A 88 8.56 -9.43 -2.14
N SER A 89 8.66 -10.02 -0.95
CA SER A 89 8.42 -9.29 0.30
C SER A 89 9.40 -8.13 0.43
N ALA A 90 8.92 -6.98 0.88
CA ALA A 90 9.75 -5.79 1.10
C ALA A 90 9.07 -4.80 2.04
N LEU A 91 9.89 -4.03 2.74
CA LEU A 91 9.48 -2.89 3.55
C LEU A 91 10.02 -1.61 2.94
N TYR A 92 9.15 -0.66 2.66
CA TYR A 92 9.52 0.66 2.16
C TYR A 92 9.19 1.73 3.21
N GLN A 93 10.22 2.40 3.68
CA GLN A 93 10.07 3.61 4.50
C GLN A 93 10.09 4.81 3.56
N THR A 94 9.02 5.59 3.56
CA THR A 94 8.87 6.76 2.71
C THR A 94 8.53 7.99 3.55
N PRO A 95 8.73 9.21 3.01
CA PRO A 95 8.28 10.43 3.69
C PRO A 95 6.77 10.50 3.94
N LEU A 96 5.96 9.66 3.26
CA LEU A 96 4.50 9.58 3.42
C LEU A 96 4.06 8.50 4.41
N GLY A 97 4.97 7.63 4.85
CA GLY A 97 4.68 6.50 5.73
C GLY A 97 5.36 5.21 5.28
N ILE A 98 5.01 4.14 5.93
CA ILE A 98 5.61 2.81 5.71
C ILE A 98 4.66 1.94 4.90
N ILE A 99 5.18 1.26 3.87
CA ILE A 99 4.48 0.23 3.09
C ILE A 99 5.22 -1.09 3.25
N GLU A 100 4.49 -2.12 3.62
CA GLU A 100 4.99 -3.48 3.73
C GLU A 100 4.29 -4.39 2.71
N PHE A 101 5.08 -5.13 1.93
CA PHE A 101 4.60 -6.14 1.02
C PHE A 101 4.94 -7.53 1.56
N ASN A 102 3.94 -8.38 1.66
CA ASN A 102 4.05 -9.76 2.07
C ASN A 102 3.80 -10.66 0.86
N ARG A 103 4.79 -11.50 0.53
CA ARG A 103 4.68 -12.39 -0.62
C ARG A 103 3.78 -13.58 -0.31
N VAL A 104 2.91 -13.89 -1.27
CA VAL A 104 2.25 -15.20 -1.38
C VAL A 104 2.73 -15.89 -2.66
N SER A 105 2.74 -17.22 -2.69
CA SER A 105 3.07 -17.96 -3.92
C SER A 105 2.05 -17.64 -5.02
N GLY A 106 2.49 -17.68 -6.28
CA GLY A 106 1.62 -17.42 -7.44
C GLY A 106 0.38 -18.30 -7.46
N ASP A 107 0.54 -19.58 -7.10
CA ASP A 107 -0.56 -20.56 -7.02
C ASP A 107 -1.62 -20.18 -5.98
N LYS A 108 -1.22 -19.48 -4.92
CA LYS A 108 -2.14 -18.95 -3.90
C LYS A 108 -2.77 -17.61 -4.31
N PHE A 109 -2.27 -16.94 -5.34
CA PHE A 109 -2.84 -15.70 -5.87
C PHE A 109 -3.90 -16.03 -6.95
N SER A 110 -4.84 -16.89 -6.59
CA SER A 110 -5.86 -17.44 -7.49
C SER A 110 -6.95 -16.43 -7.83
N GLU A 111 -7.72 -16.72 -8.88
CA GLU A 111 -8.91 -15.95 -9.25
C GLU A 111 -9.93 -15.92 -8.10
N SER A 112 -10.13 -17.05 -7.40
CA SER A 112 -10.96 -17.13 -6.20
C SER A 112 -10.51 -16.18 -5.07
N ARG A 113 -9.21 -15.91 -4.96
CA ARG A 113 -8.68 -14.94 -4.00
C ARG A 113 -8.91 -13.51 -4.49
N LEU A 114 -8.73 -13.25 -5.78
CA LEU A 114 -8.97 -11.93 -6.36
C LEU A 114 -10.44 -11.54 -6.35
N SER A 115 -11.36 -12.50 -6.44
CA SER A 115 -12.82 -12.25 -6.31
C SER A 115 -13.21 -11.77 -4.91
N GLN A 116 -12.38 -12.03 -3.90
CA GLN A 116 -12.54 -11.51 -2.53
C GLN A 116 -11.83 -10.16 -2.33
N THR A 117 -11.47 -9.47 -3.42
CA THR A 117 -10.92 -8.12 -3.38
C THR A 117 -11.76 -7.18 -4.22
N ARG A 118 -11.90 -5.93 -3.79
CA ARG A 118 -12.54 -4.86 -4.55
C ARG A 118 -11.52 -3.80 -4.97
N PHE A 119 -11.76 -3.11 -6.06
CA PHE A 119 -10.97 -1.94 -6.44
C PHE A 119 -11.50 -0.70 -5.73
N ASP A 120 -10.62 0.00 -5.04
CA ASP A 120 -10.93 1.30 -4.43
C ASP A 120 -10.50 2.41 -5.40
N PRO A 121 -11.45 3.12 -6.03
CA PRO A 121 -11.14 4.14 -7.02
C PRO A 121 -10.53 5.41 -6.41
N ILE A 122 -10.73 5.65 -5.11
CA ILE A 122 -10.20 6.83 -4.41
C ILE A 122 -8.71 6.61 -4.11
N ARG A 123 -8.38 5.45 -3.54
CA ARG A 123 -6.99 5.07 -3.23
C ARG A 123 -6.23 4.51 -4.43
N GLN A 124 -6.91 4.13 -5.51
CA GLN A 124 -6.34 3.50 -6.72
C GLN A 124 -5.63 2.18 -6.43
N ILE A 125 -6.15 1.40 -5.49
CA ILE A 125 -5.62 0.09 -5.08
C ILE A 125 -6.74 -0.95 -5.00
N ARG A 126 -6.37 -2.24 -5.04
CA ARG A 126 -7.27 -3.30 -4.62
C ARG A 126 -7.23 -3.48 -3.10
N VAL A 127 -8.37 -3.81 -2.51
CA VAL A 127 -8.54 -4.00 -1.07
C VAL A 127 -9.21 -5.35 -0.84
N ALA A 128 -8.67 -6.15 0.07
CA ALA A 128 -9.24 -7.43 0.48
C ALA A 128 -10.57 -7.23 1.25
N THR A 129 -11.43 -8.24 1.24
CA THR A 129 -12.48 -8.35 2.26
C THR A 129 -11.85 -8.59 3.63
N PRO A 130 -12.53 -8.26 4.73
CA PRO A 130 -12.01 -8.52 6.07
C PRO A 130 -11.70 -10.01 6.33
N GLU A 131 -12.52 -10.91 5.79
CA GLU A 131 -12.31 -12.36 5.90
C GLU A 131 -11.03 -12.80 5.19
N LEU A 132 -10.79 -12.29 3.98
CA LEU A 132 -9.55 -12.56 3.26
C LEU A 132 -8.35 -11.98 4.01
N ALA A 133 -8.47 -10.76 4.55
CA ALA A 133 -7.41 -10.13 5.32
C ALA A 133 -7.05 -10.92 6.59
N LEU A 134 -8.05 -11.47 7.27
CA LEU A 134 -7.85 -12.35 8.43
C LEU A 134 -7.20 -13.68 8.04
N ALA A 135 -7.62 -14.27 6.92
CA ALA A 135 -7.00 -15.49 6.39
C ALA A 135 -5.53 -15.24 6.01
N ASP A 136 -5.23 -14.09 5.41
CA ASP A 136 -3.86 -13.67 5.08
C ASP A 136 -3.01 -13.49 6.35
N LEU A 137 -3.56 -12.82 7.37
CA LEU A 137 -2.88 -12.62 8.65
C LEU A 137 -2.58 -13.94 9.35
N THR A 138 -3.55 -14.85 9.35
CA THR A 138 -3.40 -16.20 9.90
C THR A 138 -2.33 -17.01 9.17
N ALA A 139 -2.30 -16.91 7.83
CA ALA A 139 -1.31 -17.61 7.02
C ALA A 139 0.13 -17.11 7.25
N ILE A 140 0.29 -15.82 7.60
CA ILE A 140 1.59 -15.24 7.97
C ILE A 140 1.97 -15.57 9.41
N GLY A 141 0.98 -15.77 10.29
CA GLY A 141 1.19 -16.19 11.67
C GLY A 141 1.75 -15.11 12.58
N ARG A 142 1.34 -13.84 12.39
CA ARG A 142 1.75 -12.73 13.26
C ARG A 142 0.55 -11.92 13.76
N ASN A 143 0.69 -11.29 14.93
CA ASN A 143 -0.29 -10.35 15.49
C ASN A 143 -1.72 -10.92 15.63
N LEU A 144 -1.86 -12.24 15.71
CA LEU A 144 -3.16 -12.91 15.88
C LEU A 144 -3.78 -12.62 17.24
N ASP A 145 -2.96 -12.32 18.22
CA ASP A 145 -3.34 -11.89 19.57
C ASP A 145 -4.04 -10.51 19.59
N LEU A 146 -3.87 -9.72 18.54
CA LEU A 146 -4.54 -8.42 18.38
C LEU A 146 -5.93 -8.54 17.77
N VAL A 147 -6.25 -9.69 17.17
CA VAL A 147 -7.54 -9.93 16.51
C VAL A 147 -8.63 -10.10 17.55
N ARG A 148 -9.69 -9.28 17.45
CA ARG A 148 -10.84 -9.38 18.34
C ARG A 148 -11.53 -10.73 18.20
N PRO A 149 -12.07 -11.31 19.30
CA PRO A 149 -12.95 -12.46 19.23
C PRO A 149 -14.09 -12.23 18.23
N GLU A 150 -14.54 -13.28 17.56
CA GLU A 150 -15.57 -13.17 16.51
C GLU A 150 -16.83 -12.46 16.99
N ALA A 151 -17.27 -12.71 18.23
CA ALA A 151 -18.43 -12.08 18.83
C ALA A 151 -18.27 -10.54 19.06
N GLU A 152 -17.04 -10.02 19.01
CA GLU A 152 -16.72 -8.61 19.20
C GLU A 152 -16.37 -7.89 17.89
N ARG A 153 -16.40 -8.60 16.75
CA ARG A 153 -16.06 -8.00 15.46
C ARG A 153 -17.21 -7.17 14.92
N ASN A 154 -16.88 -6.01 14.40
CA ASN A 154 -17.86 -5.18 13.70
C ASN A 154 -18.08 -5.73 12.28
N TYR A 155 -19.33 -5.91 11.90
CA TYR A 155 -19.78 -6.37 10.58
C TYR A 155 -20.62 -5.31 9.84
N ASP A 156 -20.63 -4.06 10.29
CA ASP A 156 -21.42 -2.98 9.69
C ASP A 156 -21.04 -2.70 8.22
N TYR A 157 -19.80 -2.99 7.83
CA TYR A 157 -19.37 -2.91 6.43
C TYR A 157 -20.23 -3.76 5.48
N LEU A 158 -20.86 -4.83 5.96
CA LEU A 158 -21.79 -5.64 5.16
C LEU A 158 -23.10 -4.90 4.85
N LEU A 159 -23.45 -3.88 5.62
CA LEU A 159 -24.64 -3.07 5.41
C LEU A 159 -24.40 -2.01 4.32
N GLU A 160 -23.19 -1.49 4.23
CA GLU A 160 -22.81 -0.48 3.22
C GLU A 160 -22.77 -1.05 1.80
N GLU A 161 -22.46 -2.35 1.64
CA GLU A 161 -22.43 -3.03 0.34
C GLU A 161 -23.85 -3.36 -0.22
N ARG A 162 -24.91 -3.19 0.58
CA ARG A 162 -26.30 -3.50 0.18
C ARG A 162 -27.04 -2.31 -0.40
N HIS A 163 -26.43 -1.11 -0.43
CA HIS A 163 -27.01 0.06 -1.06
C HIS A 163 -26.15 0.44 -2.28
N PRO A 164 -26.62 0.15 -3.52
CA PRO A 164 -25.98 0.58 -4.75
C PRO A 164 -26.09 2.10 -4.96
#